data_7bb95b625143fea2c7a45e55dde3a8ab
#
_entry.id   7bb95b625143fea2c7a45e55dde3a8ab
#
_cell.length_a   1.000
_cell.length_b   1.000
_cell.length_c   1.000
_cell.angle_alpha   90.00
_cell.angle_beta   90.00
_cell.angle_gamma   90.00
#
_symmetry.space_group_name_H-M   'P 1'
#
loop_
_entity.id
_entity.type
_entity.pdbx_description
1 polymer ?
#
loop_
_entity_poly.entity_id
_entity_poly.type
_entity_poly.pdbx_seq_one_letter_code
_entity_poly.pdbx_strand_id
1 'polypeptide(L)'
;MIAEVGGNQMSTALPDWSYPGPPGGWTADMLDHLPPGAPRHVELIDGSLIMLSPQSAFRMLMLRLLERELDPPDDLVVARQMSVTLGLRQRPEPDILLVKRTAMTSLATTSFRPEDVHLIVEVVSPESAERDRTTKPIKYSNAGIRFLWRIEQEDEAPVVYTFELEPAVRAYVPTGIHRKRLRTSIGFEVDVDLDLGRLIS
;
A
#
# COMPACT_ATOMS: atom_id res chain seq x y z
N MET A 1 -17.70 -28.62 45.97
CA MET A 1 -16.40 -28.02 45.60
C MET A 1 -16.53 -27.64 44.13
N ILE A 2 -16.92 -26.40 43.86
CA ILE A 2 -17.14 -25.87 42.51
C ILE A 2 -15.88 -25.09 42.16
N ALA A 3 -15.18 -25.55 41.12
CA ALA A 3 -13.98 -24.89 40.62
C ALA A 3 -14.38 -23.56 39.91
N GLU A 4 -13.89 -22.45 40.40
CA GLU A 4 -13.94 -21.16 39.72
C GLU A 4 -13.12 -21.26 38.44
N VAL A 5 -13.80 -21.11 37.30
CA VAL A 5 -13.16 -20.88 35.99
C VAL A 5 -12.72 -19.43 35.99
N GLY A 6 -11.44 -19.17 36.18
CA GLY A 6 -10.83 -17.85 36.07
C GLY A 6 -11.02 -17.31 34.67
N GLY A 7 -11.97 -16.40 34.50
CA GLY A 7 -12.15 -15.64 33.27
C GLY A 7 -10.91 -14.76 33.03
N ASN A 8 -10.14 -15.09 32.02
CA ASN A 8 -9.07 -14.24 31.52
C ASN A 8 -9.71 -12.98 30.91
N GLN A 9 -9.85 -11.92 31.69
CA GLN A 9 -10.26 -10.62 31.18
C GLN A 9 -9.15 -10.14 30.24
N MET A 10 -9.36 -10.24 28.93
CA MET A 10 -8.51 -9.57 27.97
C MET A 10 -8.55 -8.08 28.27
N SER A 11 -7.39 -7.52 28.63
CA SER A 11 -7.23 -6.09 28.84
C SER A 11 -7.64 -5.37 27.56
N THR A 12 -8.66 -4.51 27.66
CA THR A 12 -9.09 -3.62 26.57
C THR A 12 -8.24 -2.36 26.51
N ALA A 13 -7.20 -2.25 27.33
CA ALA A 13 -6.28 -1.13 27.31
C ALA A 13 -5.44 -1.15 26.03
N LEU A 14 -5.34 0.01 25.38
CA LEU A 14 -4.42 0.20 24.26
C LEU A 14 -2.98 -0.09 24.71
N PRO A 15 -2.14 -0.65 23.82
CA PRO A 15 -0.73 -0.88 24.15
C PRO A 15 -0.01 0.42 24.52
N ASP A 16 0.93 0.38 25.47
CA ASP A 16 1.65 1.55 25.99
C ASP A 16 2.35 2.37 24.90
N TRP A 17 2.74 1.73 23.77
CA TRP A 17 3.36 2.40 22.64
C TRP A 17 2.39 3.29 21.82
N SER A 18 1.09 3.08 21.94
CA SER A 18 0.07 3.80 21.16
C SER A 18 -0.47 5.04 21.89
N TYR A 19 -0.17 5.19 23.19
CA TYR A 19 -0.77 6.27 23.98
C TYR A 19 0.12 6.73 25.16
N PRO A 20 0.28 8.05 25.36
CA PRO A 20 -0.04 9.11 24.39
C PRO A 20 0.97 9.11 23.26
N GLY A 21 0.55 9.45 22.03
CA GLY A 21 1.47 9.67 20.92
C GLY A 21 2.45 10.82 21.22
N PRO A 22 3.55 10.95 20.47
CA PRO A 22 4.53 12.00 20.68
C PRO A 22 3.89 13.38 20.57
N PRO A 23 4.32 14.38 21.39
CA PRO A 23 3.88 15.74 21.22
C PRO A 23 4.10 16.23 19.78
N GLY A 24 3.07 16.76 19.14
CA GLY A 24 3.12 17.18 17.73
C GLY A 24 2.82 16.08 16.71
N GLY A 25 2.52 14.84 17.15
CA GLY A 25 2.20 13.69 16.30
C GLY A 25 3.43 12.92 15.84
N TRP A 26 3.20 11.84 15.09
CA TRP A 26 4.25 10.98 14.58
C TRP A 26 4.95 11.57 13.35
N THR A 27 6.23 11.21 13.18
CA THR A 27 7.03 11.56 12.00
C THR A 27 7.55 10.31 11.30
N ALA A 28 7.91 10.43 10.02
CA ALA A 28 8.27 9.29 9.19
C ALA A 28 9.51 8.52 9.70
N ASP A 29 10.50 9.23 10.24
CA ASP A 29 11.70 8.64 10.85
C ASP A 29 11.41 7.86 12.14
N MET A 30 10.36 8.22 12.87
CA MET A 30 9.95 7.48 14.07
C MET A 30 9.45 6.06 13.74
N LEU A 31 8.97 5.82 12.53
CA LEU A 31 8.48 4.50 12.13
C LEU A 31 9.61 3.45 12.06
N ASP A 32 10.84 3.87 11.80
CA ASP A 32 12.00 2.98 11.80
C ASP A 32 12.44 2.59 13.21
N HIS A 33 11.93 3.29 14.23
CA HIS A 33 12.31 3.14 15.64
C HIS A 33 11.10 2.85 16.54
N LEU A 34 10.04 2.26 16.00
CA LEU A 34 8.88 1.87 16.81
C LEU A 34 9.28 0.88 17.90
N PRO A 35 8.73 1.02 19.12
CA PRO A 35 9.09 0.17 20.25
C PRO A 35 8.70 -1.30 20.03
N PRO A 36 9.33 -2.24 20.77
CA PRO A 36 8.93 -3.64 20.74
C PRO A 36 7.44 -3.79 21.03
N GLY A 37 6.74 -4.62 20.23
CA GLY A 37 5.30 -4.82 20.35
C GLY A 37 4.45 -3.91 19.48
N ALA A 38 5.01 -2.87 18.85
CA ALA A 38 4.31 -2.10 17.84
C ALA A 38 4.05 -2.94 16.56
N PRO A 39 2.93 -2.71 15.86
CA PRO A 39 2.67 -3.35 14.57
C PRO A 39 3.81 -3.08 13.59
N ARG A 40 4.14 -4.10 12.77
CA ARG A 40 5.17 -3.96 11.74
C ARG A 40 4.64 -3.28 10.48
N HIS A 41 3.35 -3.47 10.18
CA HIS A 41 2.66 -2.84 9.05
C HIS A 41 1.81 -1.69 9.57
N VAL A 42 2.29 -0.48 9.36
CA VAL A 42 1.66 0.75 9.83
C VAL A 42 1.93 1.87 8.84
N GLU A 43 0.89 2.61 8.49
CA GLU A 43 1.00 3.81 7.68
C GLU A 43 1.07 5.06 8.56
N LEU A 44 1.76 6.07 8.08
CA LEU A 44 1.73 7.41 8.64
C LEU A 44 1.02 8.36 7.67
N ILE A 45 -0.15 8.84 8.08
CA ILE A 45 -0.95 9.79 7.30
C ILE A 45 -1.25 11.00 8.18
N ASP A 46 -0.81 12.17 7.74
CA ASP A 46 -0.98 13.45 8.47
C ASP A 46 -0.46 13.42 9.92
N GLY A 47 0.56 12.58 10.18
CA GLY A 47 1.16 12.40 11.50
C GLY A 47 0.37 11.49 12.43
N SER A 48 -0.64 10.77 11.90
CA SER A 48 -1.39 9.74 12.61
C SER A 48 -0.95 8.37 12.14
N LEU A 49 -0.71 7.44 13.08
CA LEU A 49 -0.46 6.04 12.75
C LEU A 49 -1.77 5.34 12.43
N ILE A 50 -1.78 4.63 11.31
CA ILE A 50 -2.89 3.81 10.85
C ILE A 50 -2.42 2.36 10.82
N MET A 51 -3.00 1.53 11.66
CA MET A 51 -2.75 0.10 11.67
C MET A 51 -3.48 -0.54 10.48
N LEU A 52 -2.77 -1.38 9.73
CA LEU A 52 -3.38 -2.08 8.61
C LEU A 52 -4.20 -3.27 9.11
N SER A 53 -5.38 -3.45 8.52
CA SER A 53 -6.26 -4.58 8.80
C SER A 53 -5.64 -5.90 8.31
N PRO A 54 -6.08 -7.05 8.87
CA PRO A 54 -5.68 -8.35 8.34
C PRO A 54 -5.96 -8.47 6.85
N GLN A 55 -5.04 -9.10 6.13
CA GLN A 55 -5.13 -9.25 4.68
C GLN A 55 -6.27 -10.20 4.28
N SER A 56 -7.14 -9.77 3.35
CA SER A 56 -8.16 -10.64 2.74
C SER A 56 -7.52 -11.60 1.72
N ALA A 57 -8.21 -12.72 1.42
CA ALA A 57 -7.79 -13.64 0.36
C ALA A 57 -7.72 -12.95 -1.01
N PHE A 58 -8.68 -12.05 -1.30
CA PHE A 58 -8.67 -11.24 -2.52
C PHE A 58 -7.37 -10.42 -2.64
N ARG A 59 -7.03 -9.65 -1.58
CA ARG A 59 -5.80 -8.84 -1.57
C ARG A 59 -4.56 -9.72 -1.74
N MET A 60 -4.47 -10.84 -0.99
CA MET A 60 -3.36 -11.79 -1.12
C MET A 60 -3.19 -12.30 -2.55
N LEU A 61 -4.28 -12.72 -3.21
CA LEU A 61 -4.25 -13.23 -4.58
C LEU A 61 -3.88 -12.15 -5.59
N MET A 62 -4.40 -10.93 -5.43
CA MET A 62 -4.03 -9.80 -6.28
C MET A 62 -2.54 -9.45 -6.19
N LEU A 63 -2.00 -9.40 -4.98
CA LEU A 63 -0.57 -9.14 -4.78
C LEU A 63 0.28 -10.23 -5.43
N ARG A 64 -0.08 -11.51 -5.22
CA ARG A 64 0.61 -12.65 -5.83
C ARG A 64 0.53 -12.62 -7.36
N LEU A 65 -0.64 -12.24 -7.93
CA LEU A 65 -0.82 -12.11 -9.37
C LEU A 65 0.13 -11.06 -9.94
N LEU A 66 0.11 -9.86 -9.36
CA LEU A 66 0.92 -8.75 -9.86
C LEU A 66 2.42 -8.99 -9.68
N GLU A 67 2.85 -9.55 -8.55
CA GLU A 67 4.27 -9.92 -8.36
C GLU A 67 4.75 -10.93 -9.41
N ARG A 68 3.88 -11.82 -9.87
CA ARG A 68 4.22 -12.88 -10.83
C ARG A 68 4.15 -12.43 -12.28
N GLU A 69 3.15 -11.62 -12.62
CA GLU A 69 2.80 -11.32 -14.02
C GLU A 69 3.31 -9.93 -14.47
N LEU A 70 3.70 -9.05 -13.53
CA LEU A 70 4.38 -7.82 -13.90
C LEU A 70 5.82 -8.13 -14.28
N ASP A 71 6.17 -7.78 -15.53
CA ASP A 71 7.53 -7.96 -16.09
C ASP A 71 8.09 -6.58 -16.45
N PRO A 72 8.55 -5.81 -15.43
CA PRO A 72 9.12 -4.49 -15.67
C PRO A 72 10.50 -4.57 -16.33
N PRO A 73 10.93 -3.50 -17.02
CA PRO A 73 12.31 -3.36 -17.50
C PRO A 73 13.34 -3.56 -16.38
N ASP A 74 14.58 -3.92 -16.76
CA ASP A 74 15.67 -4.26 -15.81
C ASP A 74 16.04 -3.16 -14.81
N ASP A 75 15.74 -1.90 -15.11
CA ASP A 75 15.98 -0.76 -14.25
C ASP A 75 14.90 -0.56 -13.17
N LEU A 76 13.79 -1.31 -13.25
CA LEU A 76 12.72 -1.32 -12.25
C LEU A 76 12.68 -2.66 -11.49
N VAL A 77 12.07 -2.64 -10.32
CA VAL A 77 11.80 -3.83 -9.51
C VAL A 77 10.44 -3.71 -8.84
N VAL A 78 9.73 -4.85 -8.76
CA VAL A 78 8.49 -4.97 -8.00
C VAL A 78 8.84 -5.06 -6.51
N ALA A 79 8.28 -4.15 -5.70
CA ALA A 79 8.37 -4.19 -4.25
C ALA A 79 6.97 -4.32 -3.65
N ARG A 80 6.83 -5.20 -2.67
CA ARG A 80 5.55 -5.49 -2.01
C ARG A 80 5.54 -4.96 -0.60
N GLN A 81 4.45 -4.25 -0.22
CA GLN A 81 4.20 -3.80 1.15
C GLN A 81 5.42 -3.07 1.75
N MET A 82 6.01 -2.18 0.97
CA MET A 82 7.07 -1.30 1.41
C MET A 82 6.58 0.14 1.45
N SER A 83 7.10 0.91 2.41
CA SER A 83 6.66 2.28 2.62
C SER A 83 7.23 3.23 1.56
N VAL A 84 6.54 4.35 1.34
CA VAL A 84 7.04 5.51 0.59
C VAL A 84 7.04 6.73 1.50
N THR A 85 8.21 7.33 1.73
CA THR A 85 8.32 8.55 2.56
C THR A 85 8.04 9.78 1.70
N LEU A 86 6.79 10.26 1.75
CA LEU A 86 6.33 11.42 0.98
C LEU A 86 6.68 12.75 1.66
N GLY A 87 6.99 12.72 2.95
CA GLY A 87 7.32 13.89 3.75
C GLY A 87 7.36 13.58 5.24
N LEU A 88 7.65 14.61 6.05
CA LEU A 88 7.86 14.47 7.49
C LEU A 88 6.73 13.71 8.21
N ARG A 89 5.48 13.92 7.80
CA ARG A 89 4.29 13.36 8.45
C ARG A 89 3.48 12.45 7.51
N GLN A 90 4.13 11.94 6.45
CA GLN A 90 3.50 11.15 5.40
C GLN A 90 4.42 9.99 5.02
N ARG A 91 4.05 8.78 5.38
CA ARG A 91 4.74 7.54 5.00
C ARG A 91 3.70 6.41 4.86
N PRO A 92 2.92 6.41 3.76
CA PRO A 92 2.03 5.30 3.43
C PRO A 92 2.81 4.03 3.11
N GLU A 93 2.12 2.89 3.19
CA GLU A 93 2.61 1.56 2.80
C GLU A 93 1.71 0.99 1.70
N PRO A 94 1.97 1.32 0.43
CA PRO A 94 1.22 0.77 -0.69
C PRO A 94 1.37 -0.74 -0.82
N ASP A 95 0.39 -1.37 -1.46
CA ASP A 95 0.37 -2.82 -1.66
C ASP A 95 1.48 -3.32 -2.57
N ILE A 96 1.65 -2.67 -3.73
CA ILE A 96 2.73 -2.93 -4.69
C ILE A 96 3.32 -1.59 -5.14
N LEU A 97 4.61 -1.61 -5.33
CA LEU A 97 5.39 -0.54 -5.93
C LEU A 97 6.19 -1.07 -7.12
N LEU A 98 6.33 -0.30 -8.18
CA LEU A 98 7.47 -0.40 -9.07
C LEU A 98 8.45 0.70 -8.71
N VAL A 99 9.65 0.33 -8.35
CA VAL A 99 10.70 1.26 -7.91
C VAL A 99 11.96 1.10 -8.76
N LYS A 100 12.74 2.16 -8.88
CA LYS A 100 14.03 2.08 -9.52
C LYS A 100 14.91 1.06 -8.80
N ARG A 101 15.55 0.17 -9.55
CA ARG A 101 16.49 -0.82 -8.98
C ARG A 101 17.62 -0.17 -8.20
N THR A 102 18.07 1.00 -8.62
CA THR A 102 19.11 1.78 -7.93
C THR A 102 18.70 2.30 -6.55
N ALA A 103 17.39 2.33 -6.26
CA ALA A 103 16.89 2.70 -4.92
C ALA A 103 17.01 1.56 -3.90
N MET A 104 17.20 0.32 -4.36
CA MET A 104 17.45 -0.84 -3.50
C MET A 104 18.93 -0.88 -3.04
N THR A 105 19.30 0.10 -2.23
CA THR A 105 20.71 0.30 -1.82
C THR A 105 21.18 -0.69 -0.75
N SER A 106 20.26 -1.33 -0.04
CA SER A 106 20.53 -2.25 1.07
C SER A 106 19.37 -3.23 1.27
N LEU A 107 19.67 -4.42 1.76
CA LEU A 107 18.64 -5.36 2.26
C LEU A 107 17.91 -4.86 3.51
N ALA A 108 18.42 -3.83 4.16
CA ALA A 108 17.78 -3.16 5.30
C ALA A 108 16.88 -1.97 4.87
N THR A 109 16.71 -1.72 3.57
CA THR A 109 15.82 -0.66 3.07
C THR A 109 14.39 -0.96 3.49
N THR A 110 13.73 0.00 4.15
CA THR A 110 12.34 -0.10 4.65
C THR A 110 11.38 0.82 3.91
N SER A 111 11.91 1.86 3.24
CA SER A 111 11.09 2.82 2.49
C SER A 111 11.83 3.39 1.28
N PHE A 112 11.06 3.94 0.35
CA PHE A 112 11.54 4.61 -0.85
C PHE A 112 11.18 6.09 -0.84
N ARG A 113 11.88 6.87 -1.65
CA ARG A 113 11.53 8.27 -1.94
C ARG A 113 10.58 8.33 -3.13
N PRO A 114 9.70 9.36 -3.23
CA PRO A 114 8.74 9.47 -4.33
C PRO A 114 9.40 9.47 -5.73
N GLU A 115 10.56 10.12 -5.86
CA GLU A 115 11.32 10.19 -7.11
C GLU A 115 11.86 8.86 -7.61
N ASP A 116 11.87 7.85 -6.75
CA ASP A 116 12.31 6.48 -7.08
C ASP A 116 11.14 5.55 -7.39
N VAL A 117 9.90 6.02 -7.16
CA VAL A 117 8.68 5.24 -7.40
C VAL A 117 8.11 5.55 -8.77
N HIS A 118 7.96 4.52 -9.59
CA HIS A 118 7.38 4.60 -10.91
C HIS A 118 5.87 4.38 -10.92
N LEU A 119 5.40 3.39 -10.16
CA LEU A 119 3.99 3.01 -10.02
C LEU A 119 3.67 2.69 -8.56
N ILE A 120 2.49 3.11 -8.12
CA ILE A 120 1.84 2.66 -6.89
C ILE A 120 0.61 1.83 -7.24
N VAL A 121 0.41 0.73 -6.52
CA VAL A 121 -0.83 -0.06 -6.57
C VAL A 121 -1.43 -0.15 -5.17
N GLU A 122 -2.72 0.18 -5.08
CA GLU A 122 -3.54 0.03 -3.86
C GLU A 122 -4.67 -0.96 -4.12
N VAL A 123 -4.78 -1.99 -3.30
CA VAL A 123 -5.89 -2.95 -3.31
C VAL A 123 -6.86 -2.54 -2.19
N VAL A 124 -7.99 -1.97 -2.60
CA VAL A 124 -8.97 -1.37 -1.69
C VAL A 124 -9.61 -2.44 -0.82
N SER A 125 -9.64 -2.19 0.48
CA SER A 125 -10.45 -2.93 1.46
C SER A 125 -11.59 -2.05 1.99
N PRO A 126 -12.63 -2.61 2.61
CA PRO A 126 -13.70 -1.81 3.21
C PRO A 126 -13.19 -0.73 4.17
N GLU A 127 -12.14 -1.04 4.96
CA GLU A 127 -11.57 -0.13 5.96
C GLU A 127 -10.67 0.95 5.35
N SER A 128 -10.05 0.68 4.20
CA SER A 128 -9.15 1.61 3.52
C SER A 128 -9.83 2.44 2.43
N ALA A 129 -11.07 2.09 2.05
CA ALA A 129 -11.75 2.59 0.85
C ALA A 129 -11.73 4.12 0.70
N GLU A 130 -12.04 4.87 1.76
CA GLU A 130 -12.03 6.33 1.73
C GLU A 130 -10.60 6.85 1.48
N ARG A 131 -9.60 6.30 2.17
CA ARG A 131 -8.20 6.73 2.03
C ARG A 131 -7.63 6.40 0.66
N ASP A 132 -7.89 5.19 0.15
CA ASP A 132 -7.34 4.72 -1.12
C ASP A 132 -8.01 5.38 -2.34
N ARG A 133 -9.26 5.85 -2.17
CA ARG A 133 -10.00 6.54 -3.23
C ARG A 133 -9.77 8.05 -3.25
N THR A 134 -9.45 8.67 -2.11
CA THR A 134 -9.41 10.14 -1.98
C THR A 134 -8.09 10.64 -1.42
N THR A 135 -7.75 10.28 -0.19
CA THR A 135 -6.61 10.87 0.54
C THR A 135 -5.26 10.51 -0.07
N LYS A 136 -4.99 9.21 -0.27
CA LYS A 136 -3.70 8.74 -0.77
C LYS A 136 -3.40 9.21 -2.21
N PRO A 137 -4.36 9.16 -3.18
CA PRO A 137 -4.13 9.70 -4.53
C PRO A 137 -3.68 11.16 -4.53
N ILE A 138 -4.27 12.02 -3.69
CA ILE A 138 -3.88 13.43 -3.57
C ILE A 138 -2.43 13.53 -3.05
N LYS A 139 -2.06 12.72 -2.06
CA LYS A 139 -0.70 12.74 -1.51
C LYS A 139 0.33 12.23 -2.51
N TYR A 140 0.02 11.16 -3.24
CA TYR A 140 0.87 10.61 -4.29
C TYR A 140 1.06 11.58 -5.47
N SER A 141 -0.02 12.22 -5.92
CA SER A 141 0.05 13.21 -6.99
C SER A 141 0.86 14.45 -6.60
N ASN A 142 0.69 14.94 -5.36
CA ASN A 142 1.49 16.04 -4.82
C ASN A 142 2.97 15.70 -4.69
N ALA A 143 3.30 14.43 -4.45
CA ALA A 143 4.66 13.92 -4.41
C ALA A 143 5.25 13.66 -5.80
N GLY A 144 4.45 13.79 -6.87
CA GLY A 144 4.91 13.64 -8.25
C GLY A 144 5.03 12.20 -8.75
N ILE A 145 4.41 11.22 -8.08
CA ILE A 145 4.45 9.82 -8.50
C ILE A 145 3.58 9.67 -9.74
N ARG A 146 4.18 9.11 -10.83
CA ARG A 146 3.58 9.20 -12.16
C ARG A 146 2.36 8.31 -12.35
N PHE A 147 2.41 7.04 -11.92
CA PHE A 147 1.35 6.07 -12.17
C PHE A 147 0.74 5.58 -10.87
N LEU A 148 -0.59 5.46 -10.87
CA LEU A 148 -1.38 4.88 -9.79
C LEU A 148 -2.37 3.88 -10.35
N TRP A 149 -2.41 2.68 -9.77
CA TRP A 149 -3.49 1.73 -9.98
C TRP A 149 -4.25 1.53 -8.68
N ARG A 150 -5.57 1.56 -8.79
CA ARG A 150 -6.46 1.21 -7.69
C ARG A 150 -7.24 -0.03 -8.08
N ILE A 151 -7.20 -1.06 -7.24
CA ILE A 151 -7.82 -2.34 -7.48
C ILE A 151 -8.96 -2.52 -6.50
N GLU A 152 -10.14 -2.78 -7.01
CA GLU A 152 -11.34 -3.02 -6.23
C GLU A 152 -11.90 -4.40 -6.51
N GLN A 153 -12.61 -4.97 -5.53
CA GLN A 153 -13.38 -6.18 -5.73
C GLN A 153 -14.83 -5.80 -6.06
N GLU A 154 -15.29 -6.17 -7.25
CA GLU A 154 -16.68 -6.03 -7.68
C GLU A 154 -17.19 -7.41 -8.08
N ASP A 155 -18.34 -7.84 -7.55
CA ASP A 155 -18.94 -9.15 -7.84
C ASP A 155 -17.91 -10.31 -7.76
N GLU A 156 -17.10 -10.31 -6.70
CA GLU A 156 -16.03 -11.28 -6.42
C GLU A 156 -14.88 -11.30 -7.46
N ALA A 157 -14.86 -10.36 -8.40
CA ALA A 157 -13.83 -10.23 -9.42
C ALA A 157 -13.02 -8.93 -9.25
N PRO A 158 -11.75 -8.91 -9.69
CA PRO A 158 -10.95 -7.69 -9.65
C PRO A 158 -11.37 -6.70 -10.74
N VAL A 159 -11.38 -5.43 -10.36
CA VAL A 159 -11.47 -4.29 -11.29
C VAL A 159 -10.29 -3.38 -11.03
N VAL A 160 -9.48 -3.15 -12.06
CA VAL A 160 -8.30 -2.29 -11.99
C VAL A 160 -8.61 -0.95 -12.63
N TYR A 161 -8.52 0.11 -11.86
CA TYR A 161 -8.60 1.49 -12.31
C TYR A 161 -7.19 2.03 -12.46
N THR A 162 -6.82 2.45 -13.65
CA THR A 162 -5.49 3.00 -13.95
C THR A 162 -5.53 4.51 -14.09
N PHE A 163 -4.50 5.18 -13.57
CA PHE A 163 -4.39 6.62 -13.57
C PHE A 163 -2.96 7.03 -13.92
N GLU A 164 -2.82 8.18 -14.58
CA GLU A 164 -1.55 8.85 -14.82
C GLU A 164 -1.60 10.27 -14.26
N LEU A 165 -0.51 10.72 -13.68
CA LEU A 165 -0.36 12.06 -13.16
C LEU A 165 -0.32 13.08 -14.31
N GLU A 166 -1.23 14.06 -14.26
CA GLU A 166 -1.16 15.25 -15.09
C GLU A 166 -0.33 16.32 -14.34
N PRO A 167 0.93 16.55 -14.75
CA PRO A 167 1.84 17.39 -13.97
C PRO A 167 1.39 18.85 -13.84
N ALA A 168 0.67 19.37 -14.85
CA ALA A 168 0.25 20.77 -14.88
C ALA A 168 -0.73 21.11 -13.76
N VAL A 169 -1.59 20.15 -13.38
CA VAL A 169 -2.59 20.32 -12.32
C VAL A 169 -2.31 19.50 -11.09
N ARG A 170 -1.24 18.70 -11.09
CA ARG A 170 -0.85 17.77 -10.01
C ARG A 170 -2.00 16.87 -9.56
N ALA A 171 -2.71 16.30 -10.52
CA ALA A 171 -3.83 15.42 -10.25
C ALA A 171 -3.76 14.18 -11.16
N TYR A 172 -4.28 13.07 -10.66
CA TYR A 172 -4.40 11.86 -11.46
C TYR A 172 -5.59 11.94 -12.42
N VAL A 173 -5.34 11.62 -13.70
CA VAL A 173 -6.36 11.45 -14.74
C VAL A 173 -6.57 9.95 -14.96
N PRO A 174 -7.83 9.47 -15.05
CA PRO A 174 -8.10 8.08 -15.33
C PRO A 174 -7.66 7.74 -16.76
N THR A 175 -6.93 6.62 -16.91
CA THR A 175 -6.46 6.11 -18.21
C THR A 175 -7.15 4.82 -18.64
N GLY A 176 -7.82 4.12 -17.70
CA GLY A 176 -8.57 2.92 -18.04
C GLY A 176 -9.29 2.27 -16.86
N ILE A 177 -10.22 1.35 -17.20
CA ILE A 177 -10.91 0.45 -16.28
C ILE A 177 -10.82 -0.96 -16.87
N HIS A 178 -10.23 -1.89 -16.14
CA HIS A 178 -9.91 -3.23 -16.61
C HIS A 178 -10.56 -4.28 -15.70
N ARG A 179 -11.28 -5.27 -16.30
CA ARG A 179 -12.05 -6.25 -15.53
C ARG A 179 -11.56 -7.70 -15.69
N LYS A 180 -11.25 -8.13 -16.89
CA LYS A 180 -10.79 -9.50 -17.17
C LYS A 180 -9.31 -9.55 -17.50
N ARG A 181 -8.81 -8.49 -18.07
CA ARG A 181 -7.43 -8.35 -18.52
C ARG A 181 -6.99 -6.90 -18.39
N LEU A 182 -5.89 -6.70 -17.74
CA LEU A 182 -5.23 -5.40 -17.60
C LEU A 182 -4.30 -5.22 -18.79
N ARG A 183 -4.66 -4.31 -19.70
CA ARG A 183 -3.80 -3.88 -20.80
C ARG A 183 -3.61 -2.39 -20.72
N THR A 184 -2.40 -1.95 -20.47
CA THR A 184 -2.07 -0.55 -20.29
C THR A 184 -0.59 -0.33 -20.58
N SER A 185 -0.20 0.94 -20.74
CA SER A 185 1.21 1.33 -20.84
C SER A 185 1.56 2.27 -19.71
N ILE A 186 2.66 1.99 -19.03
CA ILE A 186 3.24 2.80 -17.95
C ILE A 186 4.70 3.14 -18.24
N GLY A 187 4.99 3.52 -19.50
CA GLY A 187 6.33 3.66 -20.05
C GLY A 187 6.86 2.35 -20.66
N PHE A 188 6.19 1.24 -20.39
CA PHE A 188 6.31 -0.07 -21.02
C PHE A 188 4.94 -0.74 -21.04
N GLU A 189 4.77 -1.72 -21.93
CA GLU A 189 3.49 -2.43 -22.10
C GLU A 189 3.26 -3.41 -20.95
N VAL A 190 2.02 -3.41 -20.44
CA VAL A 190 1.55 -4.35 -19.41
C VAL A 190 0.36 -5.13 -19.97
N ASP A 191 0.41 -6.44 -19.88
CA ASP A 191 -0.67 -7.34 -20.32
C ASP A 191 -0.85 -8.47 -19.30
N VAL A 192 -1.76 -8.31 -18.35
CA VAL A 192 -2.01 -9.26 -17.24
C VAL A 192 -3.44 -9.79 -17.31
N ASP A 193 -3.57 -11.11 -17.24
CA ASP A 193 -4.86 -11.78 -17.10
C ASP A 193 -5.32 -11.72 -15.64
N LEU A 194 -6.49 -11.12 -15.38
CA LEU A 194 -7.01 -10.88 -14.04
C LEU A 194 -7.81 -12.07 -13.44
N ASP A 195 -7.76 -13.26 -14.07
CA ASP A 195 -8.38 -14.46 -13.53
C ASP A 195 -7.62 -14.98 -12.29
N LEU A 196 -8.16 -14.72 -11.11
CA LEU A 196 -7.59 -15.19 -9.83
C LEU A 196 -7.77 -16.69 -9.60
N GLY A 197 -8.74 -17.33 -10.28
CA GLY A 197 -8.98 -18.79 -10.18
C GLY A 197 -7.74 -19.60 -10.54
N ARG A 198 -6.91 -19.11 -11.47
CA ARG A 198 -5.66 -19.78 -11.89
C ARG A 198 -4.60 -19.86 -10.78
N LEU A 199 -4.74 -19.08 -9.70
CA LEU A 199 -3.77 -19.06 -8.60
C LEU A 199 -4.11 -20.00 -7.47
N ILE A 200 -5.33 -20.56 -7.47
CA ILE A 200 -5.85 -21.43 -6.41
C ILE A 200 -6.23 -22.83 -6.92
N SER A 201 -6.07 -23.06 -8.24
CA SER A 201 -6.30 -24.36 -8.90
C SER A 201 -5.07 -25.28 -8.81
#